data_20e824feddfcaf41d22dbe2d121dfb33
#
_entry.id   20e824feddfcaf41d22dbe2d121dfb33
#
_cell.length_a   1.000
_cell.length_b   1.000
_cell.length_c   1.000
_cell.angle_alpha   90.00
_cell.angle_beta   90.00
_cell.angle_gamma   90.00
#
_symmetry.space_group_name_H-M   'P 1'
#
loop_
_entity.id
_entity.type
_entity.pdbx_description
1 polymer ?
#
loop_
_entity_poly.entity_id
_entity_poly.type
_entity_poly.pdbx_seq_one_letter_code
_entity_poly.pdbx_strand_id
1 'polypeptide(L)'
;MTYTATGSGAFRSKGGSLSEKLGYEFAAIKTETDALRAVDAAGLKIAKGTLAGGLANAFSFAWQNPEASAIVVSRVVIDVTTVGAVAGALLDVGPGATATTHSDTLIDGLDITTAVITADNITNKGSNGLSLCKLDAAGGTTDYITGQILVQAAAALVGKYYIFYTVV
;
A
#
# COMPACT_ATOMS: atom_id res chain seq x y z
N MET A 1 -38.64 32.76 2.19
CA MET A 1 -38.15 32.47 3.54
C MET A 1 -37.45 33.72 4.08
N THR A 2 -38.04 34.39 5.01
CA THR A 2 -37.44 35.57 5.64
C THR A 2 -36.45 35.05 6.70
N TYR A 3 -35.16 35.23 6.44
CA TYR A 3 -34.13 34.88 7.41
C TYR A 3 -34.20 35.90 8.56
N THR A 4 -34.81 35.52 9.66
CA THR A 4 -34.84 36.36 10.85
C THR A 4 -33.45 36.39 11.46
N ALA A 5 -32.80 37.53 11.44
CA ALA A 5 -31.43 37.75 11.91
C ALA A 5 -31.30 37.63 13.44
N THR A 6 -31.76 36.55 14.04
CA THR A 6 -31.50 36.24 15.46
C THR A 6 -30.02 35.93 15.72
N GLY A 7 -29.21 35.72 14.68
CA GLY A 7 -27.76 35.56 14.76
C GLY A 7 -26.94 36.84 14.88
N SER A 8 -27.50 38.00 14.52
CA SER A 8 -26.74 39.28 14.52
C SER A 8 -26.33 39.74 15.91
N GLY A 9 -27.12 39.43 16.95
CA GLY A 9 -26.79 39.77 18.34
C GLY A 9 -25.60 38.95 18.89
N ALA A 10 -25.52 37.68 18.57
CA ALA A 10 -24.41 36.82 18.99
C ALA A 10 -23.08 37.20 18.29
N PHE A 11 -23.18 37.67 17.05
CA PHE A 11 -22.01 38.15 16.31
C PHE A 11 -21.47 39.48 16.87
N ARG A 12 -22.33 40.36 17.37
CA ARG A 12 -21.94 41.65 17.94
C ARG A 12 -21.33 41.54 19.34
N SER A 13 -21.66 40.50 20.11
CA SER A 13 -21.19 40.36 21.50
C SER A 13 -19.70 40.02 21.61
N LYS A 14 -19.05 39.63 20.53
CA LYS A 14 -17.61 39.30 20.48
C LYS A 14 -16.72 40.42 19.86
N GLY A 15 -17.25 41.61 19.63
CA GLY A 15 -16.44 42.76 19.31
C GLY A 15 -15.85 42.90 17.91
N GLY A 16 -16.01 41.97 17.00
CA GLY A 16 -15.46 42.05 15.64
C GLY A 16 -16.49 42.43 14.57
N SER A 17 -16.05 42.92 13.41
CA SER A 17 -16.88 43.12 12.23
C SER A 17 -17.40 41.80 11.66
N LEU A 18 -18.45 41.83 10.82
CA LEU A 18 -18.98 40.63 10.18
C LEU A 18 -17.91 39.93 9.34
N SER A 19 -17.04 40.70 8.68
CA SER A 19 -15.94 40.17 7.87
C SER A 19 -14.88 39.46 8.70
N GLU A 20 -14.56 39.96 9.90
CA GLU A 20 -13.63 39.29 10.82
C GLU A 20 -14.20 37.96 11.33
N LYS A 21 -15.49 37.96 11.69
CA LYS A 21 -16.15 36.72 12.16
C LYS A 21 -16.26 35.65 11.09
N LEU A 22 -16.60 36.05 9.86
CA LEU A 22 -16.54 35.12 8.71
C LEU A 22 -15.12 34.61 8.48
N GLY A 23 -14.10 35.46 8.64
CA GLY A 23 -12.70 35.07 8.56
C GLY A 23 -12.34 33.99 9.59
N TYR A 24 -12.77 34.09 10.83
CA TYR A 24 -12.55 33.08 11.87
C TYR A 24 -13.27 31.76 11.55
N GLU A 25 -14.51 31.81 11.06
CA GLU A 25 -15.26 30.60 10.69
C GLU A 25 -14.63 29.89 9.49
N PHE A 26 -14.19 30.61 8.47
CA PHE A 26 -13.47 30.00 7.34
C PHE A 26 -12.12 29.41 7.75
N ALA A 27 -11.38 30.03 8.66
CA ALA A 27 -10.15 29.51 9.21
C ALA A 27 -10.39 28.21 10.00
N ALA A 28 -11.46 28.15 10.80
CA ALA A 28 -11.85 26.96 11.54
C ALA A 28 -12.22 25.80 10.59
N ILE A 29 -13.07 26.07 9.59
CA ILE A 29 -13.45 25.08 8.57
C ILE A 29 -12.21 24.56 7.82
N LYS A 30 -11.29 25.45 7.46
CA LYS A 30 -10.06 25.05 6.80
C LYS A 30 -9.23 24.11 7.68
N THR A 31 -9.08 24.43 8.96
CA THR A 31 -8.33 23.60 9.92
C THR A 31 -8.95 22.21 10.07
N GLU A 32 -10.27 22.12 10.20
CA GLU A 32 -10.99 20.84 10.27
C GLU A 32 -10.84 20.03 8.95
N THR A 33 -10.93 20.70 7.81
CA THR A 33 -10.75 20.06 6.50
C THR A 33 -9.32 19.55 6.33
N ASP A 34 -8.32 20.30 6.75
CA ASP A 34 -6.91 19.88 6.68
C ASP A 34 -6.64 18.71 7.64
N ALA A 35 -7.27 18.69 8.82
CA ALA A 35 -7.21 17.57 9.75
C ALA A 35 -7.86 16.29 9.18
N LEU A 36 -9.03 16.41 8.55
CA LEU A 36 -9.69 15.28 7.87
C LEU A 36 -8.85 14.72 6.73
N ARG A 37 -8.25 15.60 5.91
CA ARG A 37 -7.33 15.16 4.84
C ARG A 37 -6.09 14.46 5.38
N ALA A 38 -5.57 14.90 6.53
CA ALA A 38 -4.44 14.23 7.18
C ALA A 38 -4.81 12.82 7.65
N VAL A 39 -6.03 12.62 8.17
CA VAL A 39 -6.56 11.30 8.54
C VAL A 39 -6.73 10.42 7.31
N ASP A 40 -7.26 10.93 6.20
CA ASP A 40 -7.37 10.19 4.94
C ASP A 40 -5.99 9.83 4.36
N ALA A 41 -5.00 10.71 4.50
CA ALA A 41 -3.64 10.44 4.07
C ALA A 41 -2.95 9.33 4.90
N ALA A 42 -3.34 9.16 6.17
CA ALA A 42 -2.87 8.08 7.06
C ALA A 42 -3.71 6.79 6.93
N GLY A 43 -4.80 6.82 6.15
CA GLY A 43 -5.69 5.67 5.94
C GLY A 43 -5.04 4.50 5.19
N LEU A 44 -5.80 3.42 5.05
CA LEU A 44 -5.38 2.25 4.27
C LEU A 44 -5.19 2.63 2.80
N LYS A 45 -3.98 2.45 2.30
CA LYS A 45 -3.61 2.67 0.90
C LYS A 45 -3.40 1.35 0.17
N ILE A 46 -3.57 1.36 -1.15
CA ILE A 46 -3.39 0.19 -1.99
C ILE A 46 -2.49 0.56 -3.18
N ALA A 47 -1.36 -0.12 -3.27
CA ALA A 47 -0.54 -0.14 -4.48
C ALA A 47 -0.87 -1.37 -5.30
N LYS A 48 -0.75 -1.28 -6.63
CA LYS A 48 -0.98 -2.38 -7.56
C LYS A 48 0.01 -2.32 -8.72
N GLY A 49 0.34 -3.49 -9.24
CA GLY A 49 1.16 -3.61 -10.45
C GLY A 49 1.00 -4.98 -11.09
N THR A 50 1.83 -5.26 -12.08
CA THR A 50 1.80 -6.51 -12.85
C THR A 50 2.93 -7.43 -12.43
N LEU A 51 2.68 -8.74 -12.45
CA LEU A 51 3.70 -9.77 -12.37
C LEU A 51 4.34 -9.94 -13.74
N ALA A 52 5.66 -10.03 -13.79
CA ALA A 52 6.42 -10.38 -14.97
C ALA A 52 6.91 -11.81 -14.87
N GLY A 53 6.73 -12.58 -15.93
CA GLY A 53 7.37 -13.89 -16.06
C GLY A 53 8.88 -13.75 -16.27
N GLY A 54 9.63 -14.80 -15.95
CA GLY A 54 11.07 -14.80 -16.06
C GLY A 54 11.74 -16.16 -15.88
N LEU A 55 13.05 -16.16 -15.90
CA LEU A 55 13.89 -17.32 -15.57
C LEU A 55 13.89 -17.53 -14.05
N ALA A 56 14.42 -18.66 -13.61
CA ALA A 56 14.74 -18.88 -12.21
C ALA A 56 15.64 -17.76 -11.68
N ASN A 57 15.36 -17.30 -10.48
CA ASN A 57 15.98 -16.15 -9.80
C ASN A 57 15.67 -14.77 -10.42
N ALA A 58 14.81 -14.68 -11.43
CA ALA A 58 14.31 -13.40 -11.92
C ALA A 58 13.30 -12.80 -10.94
N PHE A 59 13.28 -11.48 -10.84
CA PHE A 59 12.27 -10.76 -10.07
C PHE A 59 11.02 -10.57 -10.92
N SER A 60 9.89 -11.09 -10.42
CA SER A 60 8.58 -10.94 -11.04
C SER A 60 8.03 -9.53 -10.86
N PHE A 61 8.34 -8.91 -9.73
CA PHE A 61 8.04 -7.51 -9.46
C PHE A 61 8.95 -6.94 -8.38
N ALA A 62 9.04 -5.62 -8.36
CA ALA A 62 9.58 -4.85 -7.25
C ALA A 62 8.73 -3.57 -7.09
N TRP A 63 8.34 -3.26 -5.87
CA TRP A 63 7.60 -2.06 -5.52
C TRP A 63 8.31 -1.34 -4.38
N GLN A 64 8.66 -0.08 -4.58
CA GLN A 64 9.28 0.78 -3.58
C GLN A 64 8.19 1.54 -2.81
N ASN A 65 8.36 1.69 -1.50
CA ASN A 65 7.54 2.59 -0.70
C ASN A 65 7.60 4.01 -1.30
N PRO A 66 6.46 4.57 -1.76
CA PRO A 66 6.45 5.91 -2.36
C PRO A 66 6.33 7.03 -1.31
N GLU A 67 6.15 6.68 -0.03
CA GLU A 67 5.90 7.65 1.02
C GLU A 67 7.20 8.20 1.59
N ALA A 68 7.18 9.47 1.99
CA ALA A 68 8.29 10.11 2.71
C ALA A 68 8.42 9.64 4.17
N SER A 69 7.55 8.74 4.62
CA SER A 69 7.52 8.15 5.97
C SER A 69 7.54 6.63 5.87
N ALA A 70 7.85 5.99 6.98
CA ALA A 70 7.73 4.54 7.09
C ALA A 70 6.27 4.09 6.93
N ILE A 71 6.08 2.86 6.49
CA ILE A 71 4.75 2.25 6.31
C ILE A 71 4.69 0.88 6.97
N VAL A 72 3.48 0.44 7.31
CA VAL A 72 3.19 -0.95 7.67
C VAL A 72 2.41 -1.57 6.52
N VAL A 73 2.99 -2.60 5.91
CA VAL A 73 2.32 -3.46 4.92
C VAL A 73 1.51 -4.50 5.68
N SER A 74 0.21 -4.46 5.53
CA SER A 74 -0.74 -5.35 6.20
C SER A 74 -1.15 -6.54 5.35
N ARG A 75 -1.09 -6.42 4.03
CA ARG A 75 -1.43 -7.52 3.12
C ARG A 75 -0.71 -7.35 1.78
N VAL A 76 -0.20 -8.46 1.25
CA VAL A 76 0.22 -8.58 -0.15
C VAL A 76 -0.64 -9.65 -0.78
N VAL A 77 -1.28 -9.33 -1.89
CA VAL A 77 -2.09 -10.27 -2.69
C VAL A 77 -1.39 -10.49 -4.02
N ILE A 78 -1.23 -11.74 -4.38
CA ILE A 78 -0.71 -12.20 -5.67
C ILE A 78 -1.87 -12.86 -6.43
N ASP A 79 -2.21 -12.30 -7.58
CA ASP A 79 -3.29 -12.76 -8.44
C ASP A 79 -2.68 -13.26 -9.76
N VAL A 80 -2.53 -14.58 -9.87
CA VAL A 80 -1.97 -15.24 -11.06
C VAL A 80 -3.10 -15.48 -12.06
N THR A 81 -3.02 -14.87 -13.23
CA THR A 81 -4.00 -15.03 -14.30
C THR A 81 -3.53 -15.96 -15.42
N THR A 82 -2.23 -16.13 -15.57
CA THR A 82 -1.59 -17.16 -16.43
C THR A 82 -0.44 -17.76 -15.66
N VAL A 83 -0.44 -19.08 -15.55
CA VAL A 83 0.57 -19.84 -14.82
C VAL A 83 1.93 -19.85 -15.54
N GLY A 84 3.00 -20.02 -14.80
CA GLY A 84 4.32 -20.32 -15.35
C GLY A 84 4.31 -21.62 -16.14
N ALA A 85 5.04 -21.68 -17.26
CA ALA A 85 5.00 -22.82 -18.16
C ALA A 85 5.74 -24.07 -17.64
N VAL A 86 6.62 -23.91 -16.65
CA VAL A 86 7.47 -25.00 -16.15
C VAL A 86 7.02 -25.38 -14.74
N ALA A 87 6.69 -26.66 -14.54
CA ALA A 87 6.28 -27.19 -13.24
C ALA A 87 7.38 -27.00 -12.19
N GLY A 88 6.97 -26.63 -10.97
CA GLY A 88 7.86 -26.45 -9.83
C GLY A 88 8.46 -25.06 -9.70
N ALA A 89 8.06 -24.07 -10.51
CA ALA A 89 8.43 -22.69 -10.25
C ALA A 89 7.64 -22.14 -9.05
N LEU A 90 8.33 -21.50 -8.15
CA LEU A 90 7.81 -20.91 -6.93
C LEU A 90 7.99 -19.39 -6.96
N LEU A 91 7.17 -18.68 -6.22
CA LEU A 91 7.29 -17.23 -6.00
C LEU A 91 7.46 -16.96 -4.51
N ASP A 92 8.56 -16.32 -4.15
CA ASP A 92 8.79 -15.74 -2.83
C ASP A 92 8.51 -14.26 -2.85
N VAL A 93 7.94 -13.75 -1.77
CA VAL A 93 7.65 -12.32 -1.62
C VAL A 93 8.07 -11.84 -0.24
N GLY A 94 8.73 -10.69 -0.20
CA GLY A 94 9.09 -10.07 1.07
C GLY A 94 9.74 -8.70 0.93
N PRO A 95 10.09 -8.07 2.07
CA PRO A 95 10.76 -6.78 2.10
C PRO A 95 12.22 -6.90 1.65
N GLY A 96 12.71 -5.87 0.97
CA GLY A 96 14.07 -5.81 0.46
C GLY A 96 14.68 -4.42 0.54
N ALA A 97 16.02 -4.40 0.53
CA ALA A 97 16.81 -3.16 0.51
C ALA A 97 16.90 -2.55 -0.90
N THR A 98 16.64 -3.34 -1.93
CA THR A 98 16.70 -2.92 -3.33
C THR A 98 15.64 -3.67 -4.14
N ALA A 99 15.42 -3.24 -5.38
CA ALA A 99 14.51 -3.91 -6.32
C ALA A 99 14.92 -5.37 -6.64
N THR A 100 16.11 -5.80 -6.27
CA THR A 100 16.67 -7.13 -6.53
C THR A 100 17.13 -7.85 -5.26
N THR A 101 16.58 -7.48 -4.10
CA THR A 101 16.81 -8.22 -2.85
C THR A 101 15.77 -9.31 -2.70
N HIS A 102 16.22 -10.57 -2.63
CA HIS A 102 15.33 -11.71 -2.34
C HIS A 102 14.89 -11.71 -0.87
N SER A 103 13.62 -12.03 -0.65
CA SER A 103 13.06 -12.28 0.67
C SER A 103 11.79 -13.13 0.57
N ASP A 104 11.62 -14.06 1.49
CA ASP A 104 10.51 -15.02 1.63
C ASP A 104 9.64 -14.72 2.87
N THR A 105 9.85 -13.56 3.51
CA THR A 105 9.26 -13.27 4.82
C THR A 105 7.78 -12.92 4.80
N LEU A 106 7.16 -12.68 3.64
CA LEU A 106 5.70 -12.50 3.52
C LEU A 106 5.03 -13.72 2.90
N ILE A 107 5.54 -14.18 1.77
CA ILE A 107 5.06 -15.40 1.09
C ILE A 107 6.31 -16.23 0.79
N ASP A 108 6.31 -17.48 1.23
CA ASP A 108 7.41 -18.43 1.05
C ASP A 108 6.93 -19.60 0.20
N GLY A 109 7.45 -19.70 -1.01
CA GLY A 109 7.25 -20.84 -1.90
C GLY A 109 5.85 -20.98 -2.50
N LEU A 110 5.21 -19.88 -2.92
CA LEU A 110 3.93 -19.94 -3.63
C LEU A 110 4.10 -20.65 -4.98
N ASP A 111 3.41 -21.80 -5.18
CA ASP A 111 3.35 -22.46 -6.48
C ASP A 111 2.59 -21.61 -7.50
N ILE A 112 3.30 -21.17 -8.53
CA ILE A 112 2.78 -20.34 -9.63
C ILE A 112 2.63 -21.09 -10.94
N THR A 113 2.63 -22.44 -10.90
CA THR A 113 2.67 -23.31 -12.11
C THR A 113 1.49 -24.24 -12.24
N THR A 114 0.83 -24.62 -11.13
CA THR A 114 -0.21 -25.65 -11.16
C THR A 114 -1.61 -25.13 -11.41
N ALA A 115 -1.93 -23.91 -10.98
CA ALA A 115 -3.26 -23.32 -11.14
C ALA A 115 -3.22 -21.79 -11.19
N VAL A 116 -4.21 -21.19 -11.84
CA VAL A 116 -4.57 -19.80 -11.64
C VAL A 116 -5.01 -19.65 -10.18
N ILE A 117 -4.35 -18.76 -9.44
CA ILE A 117 -4.54 -18.64 -8.00
C ILE A 117 -4.49 -17.17 -7.56
N THR A 118 -5.34 -16.86 -6.59
CA THR A 118 -5.20 -15.63 -5.79
C THR A 118 -4.72 -16.03 -4.41
N ALA A 119 -3.51 -15.62 -4.07
CA ALA A 119 -2.82 -15.95 -2.83
C ALA A 119 -2.48 -14.69 -2.03
N ASP A 120 -2.28 -14.82 -0.73
CA ASP A 120 -1.85 -13.70 0.12
C ASP A 120 -0.92 -14.14 1.26
N ASN A 121 -0.27 -13.15 1.89
CA ASN A 121 0.63 -13.37 3.03
C ASN A 121 -0.08 -13.71 4.35
N ILE A 122 -1.37 -13.94 4.34
CA ILE A 122 -2.13 -14.38 5.52
C ILE A 122 -2.45 -15.86 5.42
N THR A 123 -2.97 -16.31 4.27
CA THR A 123 -3.39 -17.69 4.05
C THR A 123 -2.34 -18.54 3.35
N ASN A 124 -1.48 -17.92 2.53
CA ASN A 124 -0.45 -18.60 1.70
C ASN A 124 0.98 -18.21 2.09
N LYS A 125 1.19 -17.84 3.32
CA LYS A 125 2.48 -17.28 3.79
C LYS A 125 3.64 -18.30 3.81
N GLY A 126 3.37 -19.59 3.72
CA GLY A 126 4.40 -20.61 3.85
C GLY A 126 4.98 -20.70 5.28
N SER A 127 6.16 -21.31 5.39
CA SER A 127 6.80 -21.56 6.69
C SER A 127 7.44 -20.30 7.29
N ASN A 128 8.00 -19.43 6.45
CA ASN A 128 8.73 -18.22 6.87
C ASN A 128 7.87 -16.95 6.81
N GLY A 129 6.69 -17.02 6.20
CA GLY A 129 5.85 -15.86 5.95
C GLY A 129 5.29 -15.20 7.20
N LEU A 130 5.33 -13.87 7.23
CA LEU A 130 4.75 -13.01 8.25
C LEU A 130 3.47 -12.38 7.75
N SER A 131 2.56 -12.06 8.68
CA SER A 131 1.31 -11.37 8.35
C SER A 131 1.51 -9.86 8.14
N LEU A 132 2.58 -9.28 8.68
CA LEU A 132 2.87 -7.86 8.65
C LEU A 132 4.36 -7.62 8.44
N CYS A 133 4.71 -6.56 7.71
CA CYS A 133 6.07 -6.03 7.73
C CYS A 133 6.07 -4.50 7.74
N LYS A 134 7.15 -3.93 8.27
CA LYS A 134 7.41 -2.50 8.22
C LYS A 134 8.41 -2.22 7.11
N LEU A 135 8.14 -1.19 6.31
CA LEU A 135 9.13 -0.62 5.39
C LEU A 135 9.55 0.76 5.87
N ASP A 136 10.80 1.09 5.62
CA ASP A 136 11.34 2.42 5.81
C ASP A 136 10.74 3.40 4.80
N ALA A 137 10.90 4.70 5.04
CA ALA A 137 10.60 5.75 4.08
C ALA A 137 11.33 5.51 2.74
N ALA A 138 10.84 6.06 1.66
CA ALA A 138 11.47 6.00 0.34
C ALA A 138 12.97 6.40 0.41
N GLY A 139 13.85 5.52 -0.09
CA GLY A 139 15.30 5.68 0.01
C GLY A 139 15.91 5.21 1.33
N GLY A 140 15.15 4.57 2.22
CA GLY A 140 15.63 3.93 3.44
C GLY A 140 16.32 2.57 3.21
N THR A 141 16.71 1.92 4.29
CA THR A 141 17.47 0.66 4.22
C THR A 141 16.62 -0.52 3.73
N THR A 142 15.33 -0.54 4.05
CA THR A 142 14.39 -1.60 3.66
C THR A 142 13.09 -0.93 3.21
N ASP A 143 13.04 -0.53 1.96
CA ASP A 143 11.93 0.26 1.40
C ASP A 143 11.25 -0.39 0.19
N TYR A 144 11.61 -1.64 -0.15
CA TYR A 144 11.00 -2.40 -1.24
C TYR A 144 10.16 -3.57 -0.73
N ILE A 145 9.12 -3.94 -1.49
CA ILE A 145 8.54 -5.29 -1.55
C ILE A 145 8.94 -5.89 -2.89
N THR A 146 9.53 -7.06 -2.86
CA THR A 146 10.00 -7.77 -4.05
C THR A 146 9.33 -9.14 -4.15
N GLY A 147 9.13 -9.61 -5.38
CA GLY A 147 8.70 -10.98 -5.66
C GLY A 147 9.70 -11.65 -6.59
N GLN A 148 10.34 -12.74 -6.15
CA GLN A 148 11.33 -13.49 -6.92
C GLN A 148 10.82 -14.87 -7.31
N ILE A 149 11.02 -15.23 -8.59
CA ILE A 149 10.76 -16.57 -9.12
C ILE A 149 11.91 -17.48 -8.72
N LEU A 150 11.61 -18.61 -8.09
CA LEU A 150 12.60 -19.56 -7.63
C LEU A 150 12.44 -20.96 -8.27
N VAL A 151 13.47 -21.78 -8.10
CA VAL A 151 13.56 -23.19 -8.50
C VAL A 151 13.54 -23.36 -10.01
N GLN A 152 12.48 -22.98 -10.69
CA GLN A 152 12.32 -23.13 -12.14
C GLN A 152 11.88 -21.82 -12.79
N ALA A 153 12.02 -21.73 -14.10
CA ALA A 153 11.55 -20.59 -14.88
C ALA A 153 10.02 -20.53 -14.92
N ALA A 154 9.48 -19.33 -14.88
CA ALA A 154 8.06 -19.05 -15.06
C ALA A 154 7.83 -18.03 -16.16
N ALA A 155 8.39 -18.26 -17.35
CA ALA A 155 8.41 -17.28 -18.45
C ALA A 155 7.01 -16.88 -18.94
N ALA A 156 6.00 -17.76 -18.82
CA ALA A 156 4.62 -17.50 -19.21
C ALA A 156 3.79 -16.84 -18.10
N LEU A 157 4.34 -16.63 -16.91
CA LEU A 157 3.61 -16.05 -15.78
C LEU A 157 3.05 -14.68 -16.15
N VAL A 158 1.74 -14.50 -15.94
CA VAL A 158 1.05 -13.22 -16.00
C VAL A 158 0.14 -13.08 -14.79
N GLY A 159 0.09 -11.91 -14.22
CA GLY A 159 -0.77 -11.65 -13.06
C GLY A 159 -0.63 -10.23 -12.56
N LYS A 160 -1.15 -10.02 -11.37
CA LYS A 160 -1.12 -8.74 -10.67
C LYS A 160 -0.68 -8.95 -9.23
N TYR A 161 -0.12 -7.90 -8.65
CA TYR A 161 0.05 -7.82 -7.20
C TYR A 161 -0.70 -6.62 -6.66
N TYR A 162 -1.11 -6.72 -5.40
CA TYR A 162 -1.74 -5.65 -4.63
C TYR A 162 -1.07 -5.59 -3.26
N ILE A 163 -0.67 -4.39 -2.84
CA ILE A 163 -0.02 -4.16 -1.55
C ILE A 163 -0.88 -3.19 -0.76
N PHE A 164 -1.39 -3.66 0.39
CA PHE A 164 -2.21 -2.87 1.31
C PHE A 164 -1.32 -2.38 2.44
N TYR A 165 -1.29 -1.08 2.66
CA TYR A 165 -0.40 -0.47 3.64
C TYR A 165 -0.99 0.78 4.28
N THR A 166 -0.45 1.15 5.45
CA THR A 166 -0.73 2.39 6.15
C THR A 166 0.55 3.13 6.46
N VAL A 167 0.51 4.46 6.39
CA VAL A 167 1.64 5.33 6.77
C VAL A 167 1.72 5.41 8.30
N VAL A 168 2.92 5.35 8.89
CA VAL A 168 3.18 5.36 10.33
C VAL A 168 4.21 6.40 10.74
#